data_5d33784d2215c361c7ff9a4572314e65
#
_entry.id   5d33784d2215c361c7ff9a4572314e65
#
_cell.length_a   1.000
_cell.length_b   1.000
_cell.length_c   1.000
_cell.angle_alpha   90.00
_cell.angle_beta   90.00
_cell.angle_gamma   90.00
#
_symmetry.space_group_name_H-M   'P 1'
#
loop_
_entity.id
_entity.type
_entity.pdbx_description
1 polymer ?
#
loop_
_entity_poly.entity_id
_entity_poly.type
_entity_poly.pdbx_seq_one_letter_code
_entity_poly.pdbx_strand_id
1 'polypeptide(L)'
;MSLYPTSNSWKGARPIFILEINWNGKIFRPSTESISISSNDGSLQLQGGMIEDPDFRREIANVGFNVNALSTSFALYLQNVDISEQHSKNNRLENSSAELSYVLASNESIQAYEARQILLKGKIKEPVFGYRDKANGYVEFSVESEILESSFHDLAVGSGARISAEDLSDLVNPSLSPLSALQNADYILSVLELHKGKILPIVIGEPGNGFDTDYNVIRYPATPAYVIWATHGSGNEIWLALAPHDTEGKRVVVYDDLGNYRVETVEKWIRRDGRIFSFVQFTHGGGTFQNPVDDESARFFVAWDSGGGYISSSTNTVLKGGGDICLWALSQGDQEVDFAAWESVREYLNQYEFGGYITNTEITPLEFLENEIIPFLPIAVIHGINGLKPVLDILASGIKPMPVHHVSADSEFTATSGLQRLGDTSSIINDYTLEYGWDIKHSEYREKITITGETQLITNGIMSNSIAQSSFNQYGSRKIIETSSFVVDFNTASLICFDKIRQNALPLDFIDYEIAPRYGYLQVGDIITLSDSELYLDNVTAQIVSKSWNISNWQIRLKIITSEIA
;
A
#
# COMPACT_ATOMS: atom_id res chain seq x y z
N MET A 1 17.05 3.16 27.14
CA MET A 1 17.47 4.59 27.14
C MET A 1 16.71 5.26 26.02
N SER A 2 16.02 6.38 26.29
CA SER A 2 15.35 7.13 25.23
C SER A 2 16.39 7.64 24.24
N LEU A 3 16.27 7.25 22.98
CA LEU A 3 17.13 7.72 21.88
C LEU A 3 16.91 9.20 21.52
N TYR A 4 15.95 9.84 22.17
CA TYR A 4 15.52 11.20 21.85
C TYR A 4 16.20 12.22 22.76
N PRO A 5 16.66 13.36 22.22
CA PRO A 5 17.25 14.45 23.00
C PRO A 5 16.17 15.18 23.80
N THR A 6 15.76 14.58 24.92
CA THR A 6 14.75 15.15 25.82
C THR A 6 15.26 16.28 26.72
N SER A 7 16.53 16.65 26.62
CA SER A 7 17.14 17.64 27.51
C SER A 7 17.21 19.03 26.88
N ASN A 8 17.06 20.05 27.75
CA ASN A 8 17.34 21.45 27.40
C ASN A 8 18.77 21.70 26.87
N SER A 9 19.67 20.70 26.93
CA SER A 9 21.06 20.78 26.48
C SER A 9 21.23 21.07 25.00
N TRP A 10 20.22 20.73 24.16
CA TRP A 10 20.24 20.96 22.72
C TRP A 10 19.45 22.20 22.27
N LYS A 11 19.06 23.08 23.21
CA LYS A 11 18.41 24.35 22.87
C LYS A 11 19.39 25.24 22.12
N GLY A 12 19.04 25.62 20.89
CA GLY A 12 19.92 26.39 20.01
C GLY A 12 21.02 25.59 19.31
N ALA A 13 20.98 24.24 19.37
CA ALA A 13 21.88 23.41 18.59
C ALA A 13 21.54 23.50 17.10
N ARG A 14 22.56 23.44 16.25
CA ARG A 14 22.45 23.40 14.79
C ARG A 14 22.65 21.99 14.28
N PRO A 15 22.02 21.59 13.17
CA PRO A 15 22.27 20.32 12.52
C PRO A 15 23.58 20.35 11.72
N ILE A 16 24.31 19.23 11.74
CA ILE A 16 25.39 18.94 10.81
C ILE A 16 24.90 17.76 9.99
N PHE A 17 24.64 17.98 8.71
CA PHE A 17 24.20 16.92 7.81
C PHE A 17 25.38 16.06 7.37
N ILE A 18 25.11 14.75 7.26
CA ILE A 18 26.08 13.71 6.90
C ILE A 18 25.43 12.87 5.80
N LEU A 19 26.09 12.76 4.66
CA LEU A 19 25.69 11.85 3.60
C LEU A 19 26.67 10.67 3.61
N GLU A 20 26.19 9.48 3.98
CA GLU A 20 26.98 8.26 3.88
C GLU A 20 26.73 7.60 2.53
N ILE A 21 27.78 7.36 1.75
CA ILE A 21 27.72 6.72 0.44
C ILE A 21 28.54 5.43 0.50
N ASN A 22 27.92 4.31 0.17
CA ASN A 22 28.62 3.06 -0.05
C ASN A 22 28.89 2.87 -1.55
N TRP A 23 30.08 3.26 -1.97
CA TRP A 23 30.50 3.18 -3.35
C TRP A 23 31.50 2.04 -3.54
N ASN A 24 31.06 0.97 -4.20
CA ASN A 24 31.87 -0.22 -4.45
C ASN A 24 32.53 -0.80 -3.18
N GLY A 25 31.76 -0.86 -2.08
CA GLY A 25 32.23 -1.38 -0.80
C GLY A 25 33.08 -0.43 0.05
N LYS A 26 33.35 0.78 -0.45
CA LYS A 26 34.03 1.84 0.30
C LYS A 26 33.01 2.87 0.78
N ILE A 27 33.07 3.20 2.08
CA ILE A 27 32.13 4.14 2.69
C ILE A 27 32.75 5.54 2.70
N PHE A 28 32.03 6.51 2.12
CA PHE A 28 32.35 7.94 2.10
C PHE A 28 31.35 8.70 2.96
N ARG A 29 31.79 9.71 3.70
CA ARG A 29 30.96 10.50 4.61
C ARG A 29 31.16 12.00 4.41
N PRO A 30 30.80 12.56 3.24
CA PRO A 30 30.76 14.01 3.09
C PRO A 30 29.72 14.61 4.04
N SER A 31 30.02 15.80 4.55
CA SER A 31 29.19 16.52 5.52
C SER A 31 29.16 18.01 5.21
N THR A 32 28.23 18.74 5.83
CA THR A 32 28.18 20.19 5.71
C THR A 32 29.37 20.88 6.35
N GLU A 33 30.05 20.22 7.30
CA GLU A 33 31.22 20.75 8.00
C GLU A 33 32.31 19.71 8.17
N SER A 34 33.58 20.17 8.16
CA SER A 34 34.73 19.33 8.54
C SER A 34 34.83 19.26 10.06
N ILE A 35 34.56 18.10 10.63
CA ILE A 35 34.49 17.94 12.08
C ILE A 35 34.84 16.52 12.53
N SER A 36 35.34 16.39 13.76
CA SER A 36 35.56 15.12 14.42
C SER A 36 34.43 14.84 15.40
N ILE A 37 33.77 13.70 15.26
CA ILE A 37 32.71 13.27 16.18
C ILE A 37 33.05 11.95 16.85
N SER A 38 32.51 11.73 18.05
CA SER A 38 32.66 10.46 18.74
C SER A 38 31.82 9.36 18.07
N SER A 39 32.34 8.16 17.99
CA SER A 39 31.60 6.97 17.58
C SER A 39 32.00 5.77 18.45
N ASN A 40 31.24 4.68 18.36
CA ASN A 40 31.54 3.43 19.11
C ASN A 40 32.94 2.88 18.77
N ASP A 41 33.43 3.10 17.56
CA ASP A 41 34.75 2.67 17.10
C ASP A 41 35.86 3.70 17.38
N GLY A 42 35.56 4.77 18.12
CA GLY A 42 36.49 5.84 18.46
C GLY A 42 36.08 7.19 17.91
N SER A 43 37.01 7.89 17.24
CA SER A 43 36.75 9.21 16.63
C SER A 43 36.57 9.07 15.13
N LEU A 44 35.43 9.54 14.62
CA LEU A 44 35.10 9.58 13.19
C LEU A 44 35.38 11.00 12.66
N GLN A 45 36.17 11.09 11.60
CA GLN A 45 36.44 12.34 10.90
C GLN A 45 35.42 12.52 9.78
N LEU A 46 34.60 13.55 9.87
CA LEU A 46 33.69 13.96 8.80
C LEU A 46 34.37 15.01 7.94
N GLN A 47 34.21 14.86 6.62
CA GLN A 47 34.83 15.79 5.68
C GLN A 47 33.77 16.74 5.14
N GLY A 48 33.94 18.03 5.39
CA GLY A 48 33.15 19.07 4.75
C GLY A 48 33.31 18.96 3.24
N GLY A 49 32.24 19.04 2.51
CA GLY A 49 32.27 18.86 1.05
C GLY A 49 30.92 18.92 0.39
N MET A 50 29.83 19.01 1.16
CA MET A 50 28.53 19.38 0.62
C MET A 50 28.57 20.83 0.17
N ILE A 51 28.25 21.08 -1.11
CA ILE A 51 28.22 22.43 -1.68
C ILE A 51 26.86 23.07 -1.46
N GLU A 52 25.81 22.24 -1.52
CA GLU A 52 24.43 22.64 -1.34
C GLU A 52 23.83 21.92 -0.13
N ASP A 53 23.01 22.67 0.60
CA ASP A 53 22.31 22.13 1.75
C ASP A 53 21.19 21.22 1.27
N PRO A 54 21.01 20.05 1.88
CA PRO A 54 19.90 19.18 1.52
C PRO A 54 18.58 19.86 1.91
N ASP A 55 17.70 20.02 0.93
CA ASP A 55 16.33 20.47 1.13
C ASP A 55 15.39 19.27 0.93
N PHE A 56 14.45 19.11 1.85
CA PHE A 56 13.62 17.93 1.87
C PHE A 56 12.23 18.20 2.45
N ARG A 57 11.21 17.65 1.79
CA ARG A 57 9.83 17.74 2.26
C ARG A 57 9.17 16.37 2.27
N ARG A 58 8.52 16.04 3.38
CA ARG A 58 7.58 14.92 3.52
C ARG A 58 6.20 15.46 3.83
N GLU A 59 5.20 14.91 3.17
CA GLU A 59 3.83 15.34 3.37
C GLU A 59 2.86 14.17 3.21
N ILE A 60 1.81 14.16 4.01
CA ILE A 60 0.61 13.37 3.77
C ILE A 60 -0.39 14.31 3.12
N ALA A 61 -0.64 14.15 1.81
CA ALA A 61 -1.58 15.01 1.12
C ALA A 61 -3.02 14.73 1.57
N ASN A 62 -3.40 13.46 1.63
CA ASN A 62 -4.71 12.96 2.10
C ASN A 62 -4.57 11.51 2.56
N VAL A 63 -5.64 10.93 3.10
CA VAL A 63 -5.74 9.46 3.25
C VAL A 63 -5.62 8.84 1.87
N GLY A 64 -4.68 7.92 1.70
CA GLY A 64 -4.38 7.29 0.42
C GLY A 64 -2.90 6.98 0.23
N PHE A 65 -2.55 6.67 -0.99
CA PHE A 65 -1.18 6.30 -1.35
C PHE A 65 -0.38 7.54 -1.75
N ASN A 66 0.53 7.98 -0.88
CA ASN A 66 1.40 9.14 -1.09
C ASN A 66 2.86 8.73 -1.23
N VAL A 67 3.11 7.67 -2.00
CA VAL A 67 4.46 7.17 -2.26
C VAL A 67 5.02 7.85 -3.50
N ASN A 68 5.42 9.10 -3.33
CA ASN A 68 6.37 9.67 -4.27
C ASN A 68 7.76 9.17 -3.88
N ALA A 69 8.57 8.78 -4.86
CA ALA A 69 9.98 8.53 -4.63
C ALA A 69 10.55 9.76 -3.92
N LEU A 70 11.05 9.54 -2.70
CA LEU A 70 11.72 10.62 -1.98
C LEU A 70 13.03 10.89 -2.70
N SER A 71 13.15 12.04 -3.28
CA SER A 71 14.35 12.48 -3.97
C SER A 71 14.87 13.77 -3.35
N THR A 72 16.18 13.84 -3.17
CA THR A 72 16.87 15.08 -2.84
C THR A 72 18.17 15.17 -3.63
N SER A 73 18.47 16.35 -4.14
CA SER A 73 19.67 16.59 -4.93
C SER A 73 20.85 17.01 -4.04
N PHE A 74 22.03 16.59 -4.43
CA PHE A 74 23.27 16.89 -3.74
C PHE A 74 24.33 17.40 -4.73
N ALA A 75 25.14 18.34 -4.25
CA ALA A 75 26.37 18.73 -4.92
C ALA A 75 27.55 18.57 -3.95
N LEU A 76 28.55 17.78 -4.34
CA LEU A 76 29.72 17.48 -3.53
C LEU A 76 31.01 17.96 -4.23
N TYR A 77 31.93 18.56 -3.47
CA TYR A 77 33.29 18.84 -3.97
C TYR A 77 34.11 17.54 -4.10
N LEU A 78 34.78 17.39 -5.25
CA LEU A 78 35.69 16.27 -5.52
C LEU A 78 37.10 16.46 -4.92
N GLN A 79 37.26 17.33 -3.95
CA GLN A 79 38.56 17.51 -3.26
C GLN A 79 38.97 16.28 -2.45
N ASN A 80 38.04 15.36 -2.21
CA ASN A 80 38.37 14.08 -1.63
C ASN A 80 39.08 13.22 -2.68
N VAL A 81 40.36 12.95 -2.44
CA VAL A 81 41.22 12.10 -3.30
C VAL A 81 40.58 10.73 -3.56
N ASP A 82 39.87 10.20 -2.58
CA ASP A 82 39.21 8.90 -2.65
C ASP A 82 38.03 8.87 -3.64
N ILE A 83 37.24 9.93 -3.71
CA ILE A 83 36.12 10.05 -4.68
C ILE A 83 36.65 10.12 -6.10
N SER A 84 37.68 10.96 -6.33
CA SER A 84 38.32 11.06 -7.63
C SER A 84 39.06 9.78 -8.04
N GLU A 85 39.62 9.04 -7.08
CA GLU A 85 40.25 7.74 -7.33
C GLU A 85 39.23 6.69 -7.79
N GLN A 86 38.06 6.58 -7.14
CA GLN A 86 36.99 5.66 -7.55
C GLN A 86 36.47 6.01 -8.94
N HIS A 87 36.26 7.29 -9.21
CA HIS A 87 35.85 7.74 -10.53
C HIS A 87 36.89 7.41 -11.61
N SER A 88 38.18 7.63 -11.33
CA SER A 88 39.26 7.32 -12.26
C SER A 88 39.42 5.82 -12.55
N LYS A 89 39.00 4.96 -11.61
CA LYS A 89 38.94 3.50 -11.77
C LYS A 89 37.74 3.02 -12.56
N ASN A 90 36.94 3.92 -13.09
CA ASN A 90 35.73 3.63 -13.85
C ASN A 90 34.62 2.93 -13.02
N ASN A 91 34.65 3.07 -11.68
CA ASN A 91 33.60 2.59 -10.81
C ASN A 91 32.41 3.55 -10.93
N ARG A 92 31.23 3.00 -11.30
CA ARG A 92 30.04 3.81 -11.44
C ARG A 92 29.50 4.20 -10.07
N LEU A 93 29.20 5.48 -9.88
CA LEU A 93 28.56 6.01 -8.67
C LEU A 93 27.06 5.72 -8.68
N GLU A 94 26.47 5.67 -9.87
CA GLU A 94 25.06 5.35 -10.07
C GLU A 94 24.66 4.03 -9.42
N ASN A 95 23.49 4.00 -8.79
CA ASN A 95 22.96 2.89 -8.00
C ASN A 95 23.74 2.52 -6.73
N SER A 96 24.75 3.33 -6.34
CA SER A 96 25.37 3.20 -5.02
C SER A 96 24.37 3.56 -3.92
N SER A 97 24.37 2.82 -2.80
CA SER A 97 23.51 3.16 -1.68
C SER A 97 23.97 4.43 -0.98
N ALA A 98 23.02 5.26 -0.58
CA ALA A 98 23.27 6.50 0.13
C ALA A 98 22.27 6.69 1.28
N GLU A 99 22.79 7.23 2.41
CA GLU A 99 22.00 7.55 3.60
C GLU A 99 22.27 9.00 4.00
N LEU A 100 21.24 9.85 4.02
CA LEU A 100 21.31 11.19 4.56
C LEU A 100 20.88 11.16 6.03
N SER A 101 21.71 11.73 6.89
CA SER A 101 21.44 11.85 8.33
C SER A 101 21.96 13.18 8.86
N TYR A 102 21.65 13.51 10.12
CA TYR A 102 22.26 14.65 10.80
C TYR A 102 22.54 14.33 12.27
N VAL A 103 23.50 15.05 12.82
CA VAL A 103 23.79 15.14 14.25
C VAL A 103 23.58 16.57 14.73
N LEU A 104 23.25 16.75 16.00
CA LEU A 104 23.15 18.07 16.61
C LEU A 104 24.50 18.52 17.17
N ALA A 105 24.86 19.78 16.91
CA ALA A 105 26.03 20.44 17.46
C ALA A 105 25.62 21.69 18.22
N SER A 106 26.07 21.81 19.46
CA SER A 106 25.99 23.01 20.30
C SER A 106 27.39 23.61 20.45
N ASN A 107 27.49 24.76 21.11
CA ASN A 107 28.78 25.39 21.41
C ASN A 107 29.66 24.55 22.37
N GLU A 108 29.05 23.64 23.14
CA GLU A 108 29.73 22.86 24.18
C GLU A 108 29.93 21.38 23.81
N SER A 109 29.07 20.83 22.95
CA SER A 109 29.08 19.40 22.64
C SER A 109 28.50 19.09 21.26
N ILE A 110 28.91 17.94 20.73
CA ILE A 110 28.40 17.39 19.48
C ILE A 110 27.85 16.01 19.78
N GLN A 111 26.70 15.69 19.20
CA GLN A 111 26.06 14.40 19.32
C GLN A 111 26.97 13.30 18.74
N ALA A 112 26.99 12.13 19.37
CA ALA A 112 27.72 10.98 18.82
C ALA A 112 27.11 10.50 17.50
N TYR A 113 27.92 9.90 16.64
CA TYR A 113 27.50 9.41 15.32
C TYR A 113 26.32 8.42 15.41
N GLU A 114 26.32 7.53 16.40
CA GLU A 114 25.26 6.55 16.59
C GLU A 114 23.92 7.15 17.01
N ALA A 115 23.94 8.38 17.52
CA ALA A 115 22.72 9.14 17.88
C ALA A 115 22.19 9.98 16.72
N ARG A 116 22.79 9.86 15.50
CA ARG A 116 22.34 10.58 14.32
C ARG A 116 20.89 10.24 13.99
N GLN A 117 20.18 11.23 13.46
CA GLN A 117 18.83 11.04 12.93
C GLN A 117 18.91 10.82 11.43
N ILE A 118 18.43 9.68 10.97
CA ILE A 118 18.38 9.34 9.55
C ILE A 118 17.18 10.06 8.93
N LEU A 119 17.41 10.70 7.79
CA LEU A 119 16.40 11.46 7.06
C LEU A 119 15.94 10.76 5.79
N LEU A 120 16.88 10.18 5.04
CA LEU A 120 16.63 9.53 3.77
C LEU A 120 17.60 8.37 3.58
N LYS A 121 17.12 7.26 3.02
CA LYS A 121 17.90 6.18 2.45
C LYS A 121 17.47 5.96 1.01
N GLY A 122 18.41 5.60 0.16
CA GLY A 122 18.09 5.35 -1.25
C GLY A 122 19.32 5.03 -2.06
N LYS A 123 19.17 5.14 -3.37
CA LYS A 123 20.26 4.96 -4.34
C LYS A 123 20.55 6.26 -5.08
N ILE A 124 21.79 6.40 -5.44
CA ILE A 124 22.26 7.53 -6.25
C ILE A 124 21.78 7.37 -7.69
N LYS A 125 21.16 8.41 -8.21
CA LYS A 125 20.69 8.53 -9.59
C LYS A 125 21.35 9.71 -10.28
N GLU A 126 21.55 9.56 -11.59
CA GLU A 126 21.99 10.61 -12.51
C GLU A 126 23.24 11.40 -12.06
N PRO A 127 24.35 10.73 -11.67
CA PRO A 127 25.54 11.45 -11.25
C PRO A 127 26.20 12.21 -12.43
N VAL A 128 26.32 13.52 -12.27
CA VAL A 128 26.96 14.42 -13.24
C VAL A 128 28.24 14.99 -12.65
N PHE A 129 29.39 14.67 -13.27
CA PHE A 129 30.68 15.20 -12.87
C PHE A 129 31.00 16.47 -13.65
N GLY A 130 31.43 17.51 -12.96
CA GLY A 130 31.72 18.80 -13.55
C GLY A 130 32.89 19.53 -12.86
N TYR A 131 33.18 20.74 -13.35
CA TYR A 131 34.19 21.63 -12.77
C TYR A 131 33.57 23.03 -12.66
N ARG A 132 33.53 23.61 -11.47
CA ARG A 132 33.12 25.02 -11.26
C ARG A 132 34.22 25.98 -11.65
N ASP A 133 35.50 25.58 -11.44
CA ASP A 133 36.69 26.27 -11.90
C ASP A 133 37.82 25.27 -12.16
N LYS A 134 39.01 25.76 -12.56
CA LYS A 134 40.14 24.89 -12.91
C LYS A 134 40.67 24.01 -11.77
N ALA A 135 40.25 24.25 -10.53
CA ALA A 135 40.76 23.57 -9.33
C ALA A 135 39.68 22.74 -8.61
N ASN A 136 38.40 23.04 -8.80
CA ASN A 136 37.31 22.49 -8.00
C ASN A 136 36.35 21.66 -8.85
N GLY A 137 36.66 20.36 -8.96
CA GLY A 137 35.69 19.38 -9.48
C GLY A 137 34.54 19.18 -8.50
N TYR A 138 33.38 18.87 -9.03
CA TYR A 138 32.18 18.52 -8.25
C TYR A 138 31.42 17.38 -8.91
N VAL A 139 30.56 16.74 -8.13
CA VAL A 139 29.56 15.80 -8.63
C VAL A 139 28.18 16.21 -8.11
N GLU A 140 27.24 16.29 -9.01
CA GLU A 140 25.82 16.50 -8.71
C GLU A 140 25.07 15.18 -8.94
N PHE A 141 24.15 14.83 -8.07
CA PHE A 141 23.31 13.63 -8.18
C PHE A 141 22.06 13.77 -7.32
N SER A 142 21.05 12.96 -7.60
CA SER A 142 19.94 12.75 -6.69
C SER A 142 20.12 11.46 -5.87
N VAL A 143 19.54 11.43 -4.69
CA VAL A 143 19.33 10.19 -3.90
C VAL A 143 17.86 9.92 -3.88
N GLU A 144 17.48 8.75 -4.40
CA GLU A 144 16.08 8.35 -4.56
C GLU A 144 15.82 7.02 -3.85
N SER A 145 14.69 6.93 -3.16
CA SER A 145 14.20 5.66 -2.64
C SER A 145 13.81 4.73 -3.79
N GLU A 146 14.09 3.45 -3.66
CA GLU A 146 13.74 2.47 -4.70
C GLU A 146 12.23 2.17 -4.69
N ILE A 147 11.65 2.09 -5.88
CA ILE A 147 10.28 1.62 -6.13
C ILE A 147 10.38 0.32 -6.93
N LEU A 148 9.56 -0.66 -6.59
CA LEU A 148 9.50 -1.92 -7.30
C LEU A 148 8.84 -1.73 -8.68
N GLU A 149 9.55 -2.12 -9.74
CA GLU A 149 9.07 -2.05 -11.14
C GLU A 149 8.51 -3.38 -11.67
N SER A 150 8.75 -4.51 -10.98
CA SER A 150 8.29 -5.83 -11.44
C SER A 150 6.78 -6.00 -11.29
N SER A 151 6.15 -6.68 -12.25
CA SER A 151 4.72 -6.94 -12.19
C SER A 151 4.34 -7.89 -11.06
N PHE A 152 3.16 -7.68 -10.50
CA PHE A 152 2.64 -8.48 -9.40
C PHE A 152 2.50 -9.97 -9.75
N HIS A 153 2.07 -10.27 -10.96
CA HIS A 153 1.94 -11.65 -11.45
C HIS A 153 3.27 -12.39 -11.53
N ASP A 154 4.33 -11.70 -11.97
CA ASP A 154 5.65 -12.31 -12.06
C ASP A 154 6.24 -12.58 -10.68
N LEU A 155 5.95 -11.73 -9.70
CA LEU A 155 6.42 -11.87 -8.32
C LEU A 155 5.59 -12.90 -7.53
N ALA A 156 4.26 -12.81 -7.57
CA ALA A 156 3.38 -13.61 -6.73
C ALA A 156 3.22 -15.05 -7.22
N VAL A 157 3.13 -15.28 -8.54
CA VAL A 157 2.83 -16.60 -9.12
C VAL A 157 3.76 -16.97 -10.28
N GLY A 158 4.57 -16.05 -10.74
CA GLY A 158 5.48 -16.23 -11.87
C GLY A 158 4.75 -16.50 -13.20
N SER A 159 5.52 -16.85 -14.23
CA SER A 159 4.98 -17.20 -15.55
C SER A 159 4.00 -18.38 -15.54
N GLY A 160 3.84 -19.06 -14.41
CA GLY A 160 2.97 -20.22 -14.24
C GLY A 160 1.49 -19.91 -14.11
N ALA A 161 1.10 -18.63 -13.96
CA ALA A 161 -0.30 -18.23 -14.01
C ALA A 161 -0.94 -18.35 -15.40
N ARG A 162 -0.15 -18.55 -16.45
CA ARG A 162 -0.67 -18.72 -17.82
C ARG A 162 -0.96 -20.18 -18.12
N ILE A 163 -2.11 -20.43 -18.75
CA ILE A 163 -2.44 -21.74 -19.32
C ILE A 163 -1.55 -21.94 -20.55
N SER A 164 -0.60 -22.87 -20.48
CA SER A 164 0.32 -23.18 -21.58
C SER A 164 -0.12 -24.42 -22.38
N ALA A 165 0.43 -24.59 -23.59
CA ALA A 165 0.22 -25.80 -24.36
C ALA A 165 0.82 -27.05 -23.67
N GLU A 166 1.87 -26.87 -22.86
CA GLU A 166 2.50 -27.96 -22.09
C GLU A 166 1.59 -28.43 -20.96
N ASP A 167 0.87 -27.51 -20.30
CA ASP A 167 -0.11 -27.82 -19.27
C ASP A 167 -1.22 -28.72 -19.85
N LEU A 168 -1.70 -28.37 -21.02
CA LEU A 168 -2.74 -29.13 -21.71
C LEU A 168 -2.24 -30.49 -22.13
N SER A 169 -0.98 -30.61 -22.59
CA SER A 169 -0.36 -31.88 -22.94
C SER A 169 -0.15 -32.81 -21.75
N ASP A 170 0.10 -32.23 -20.58
CA ASP A 170 0.28 -32.98 -19.35
C ASP A 170 -1.04 -33.53 -18.80
N LEU A 171 -2.14 -32.78 -18.94
CA LEU A 171 -3.49 -33.26 -18.63
C LEU A 171 -3.87 -34.52 -19.46
N VAL A 172 -3.40 -34.58 -20.69
CA VAL A 172 -3.68 -35.71 -21.61
C VAL A 172 -2.71 -36.87 -21.41
N ASN A 173 -1.62 -36.70 -20.67
CA ASN A 173 -0.63 -37.75 -20.46
C ASN A 173 -1.10 -38.77 -19.41
N PRO A 174 -1.40 -40.03 -19.80
CA PRO A 174 -1.99 -41.02 -18.90
C PRO A 174 -1.10 -41.46 -17.74
N SER A 175 0.20 -41.16 -17.78
CA SER A 175 1.12 -41.49 -16.67
C SER A 175 1.13 -40.48 -15.56
N LEU A 176 0.50 -39.30 -15.73
CA LEU A 176 0.58 -38.17 -14.82
C LEU A 176 -0.78 -37.64 -14.37
N SER A 177 -1.85 -38.08 -15.01
CA SER A 177 -3.21 -37.59 -14.78
C SER A 177 -4.09 -38.66 -14.15
N PRO A 178 -5.01 -38.33 -13.24
CA PRO A 178 -6.13 -39.23 -12.91
C PRO A 178 -7.01 -39.58 -14.12
N LEU A 179 -6.81 -38.94 -15.26
CA LEU A 179 -7.47 -39.16 -16.55
C LEU A 179 -7.03 -40.42 -17.30
N SER A 180 -6.22 -41.31 -16.73
CA SER A 180 -5.82 -42.56 -17.40
C SER A 180 -6.98 -43.46 -17.88
N ALA A 181 -8.20 -43.15 -17.44
CA ALA A 181 -9.42 -43.83 -17.88
C ALA A 181 -10.01 -43.29 -19.22
N LEU A 182 -9.54 -42.12 -19.70
CA LEU A 182 -10.13 -41.45 -20.88
C LEU A 182 -9.37 -41.67 -22.19
N GLN A 183 -8.55 -42.72 -22.30
CA GLN A 183 -7.70 -43.03 -23.45
C GLN A 183 -8.45 -43.23 -24.79
N ASN A 184 -9.77 -43.18 -24.83
CA ASN A 184 -10.57 -43.41 -26.02
C ASN A 184 -11.36 -42.18 -26.51
N ALA A 185 -11.04 -40.99 -26.06
CA ALA A 185 -11.80 -39.80 -26.49
C ALA A 185 -11.19 -39.19 -27.75
N ASP A 186 -11.71 -39.56 -28.92
CA ASP A 186 -11.49 -38.89 -30.21
C ASP A 186 -12.00 -37.43 -30.23
N TYR A 187 -12.22 -36.81 -29.06
CA TYR A 187 -12.94 -35.55 -28.90
C TYR A 187 -12.23 -34.54 -27.98
N ILE A 188 -10.91 -34.52 -28.02
CA ILE A 188 -10.15 -33.40 -27.44
C ILE A 188 -10.21 -32.27 -28.46
N LEU A 189 -11.08 -31.28 -28.18
CA LEU A 189 -11.39 -30.30 -29.20
C LEU A 189 -10.76 -28.93 -28.94
N SER A 190 -10.74 -28.17 -30.00
CA SER A 190 -10.41 -26.77 -30.23
C SER A 190 -10.71 -25.78 -29.06
N VAL A 191 -11.55 -26.14 -28.09
CA VAL A 191 -11.87 -25.35 -26.88
C VAL A 191 -10.62 -25.03 -26.07
N LEU A 192 -9.63 -25.91 -26.05
CA LEU A 192 -8.36 -25.68 -25.37
C LEU A 192 -7.56 -24.55 -26.02
N GLU A 193 -7.65 -24.39 -27.32
CA GLU A 193 -6.98 -23.31 -28.05
C GLU A 193 -7.57 -21.92 -27.72
N LEU A 194 -8.86 -21.82 -27.37
CA LEU A 194 -9.53 -20.56 -27.01
C LEU A 194 -8.99 -19.96 -25.71
N HIS A 195 -8.59 -20.80 -24.76
CA HIS A 195 -8.16 -20.37 -23.45
C HIS A 195 -6.64 -20.45 -23.25
N LYS A 196 -5.92 -20.93 -24.27
CA LYS A 196 -4.46 -20.98 -24.29
C LYS A 196 -3.88 -19.56 -24.11
N GLY A 197 -2.94 -19.41 -23.19
CA GLY A 197 -2.31 -18.14 -22.86
C GLY A 197 -3.15 -17.22 -21.96
N LYS A 198 -4.37 -17.61 -21.60
CA LYS A 198 -5.15 -16.88 -20.59
C LYS A 198 -4.45 -16.95 -19.23
N ILE A 199 -4.58 -15.88 -18.47
CA ILE A 199 -3.99 -15.74 -17.16
C ILE A 199 -5.03 -16.14 -16.14
N LEU A 200 -4.67 -17.08 -15.27
CA LEU A 200 -5.50 -17.49 -14.16
C LEU A 200 -5.57 -16.36 -13.11
N PRO A 201 -6.75 -16.10 -12.54
CA PRO A 201 -6.91 -15.07 -11.54
C PRO A 201 -6.22 -15.44 -10.22
N ILE A 202 -5.40 -14.55 -9.68
CA ILE A 202 -5.02 -14.63 -8.27
C ILE A 202 -6.26 -14.20 -7.48
N VAL A 203 -6.85 -15.12 -6.74
CA VAL A 203 -8.09 -14.88 -6.00
C VAL A 203 -7.75 -14.44 -4.58
N ILE A 204 -8.31 -13.33 -4.15
CA ILE A 204 -8.17 -12.78 -2.80
C ILE A 204 -9.53 -12.88 -2.11
N GLY A 205 -9.56 -13.33 -0.87
CA GLY A 205 -10.80 -13.42 -0.08
C GLY A 205 -11.86 -14.34 -0.68
N GLU A 206 -13.09 -13.93 -0.62
CA GLU A 206 -14.27 -14.69 -1.04
C GLU A 206 -15.10 -13.90 -2.09
N PRO A 207 -14.56 -13.63 -3.29
CA PRO A 207 -15.27 -12.84 -4.29
C PRO A 207 -16.56 -13.56 -4.74
N GLY A 208 -17.61 -12.79 -4.91
CA GLY A 208 -18.94 -13.30 -5.27
C GLY A 208 -19.78 -13.81 -4.10
N ASN A 209 -19.27 -13.72 -2.88
CA ASN A 209 -19.99 -14.13 -1.67
C ASN A 209 -20.73 -12.92 -1.07
N GLY A 210 -21.84 -12.54 -1.69
CA GLY A 210 -22.73 -11.49 -1.19
C GLY A 210 -23.54 -11.95 0.02
N PHE A 211 -24.01 -11.02 0.84
CA PHE A 211 -24.80 -11.26 2.05
C PHE A 211 -26.26 -10.87 1.85
N ASP A 212 -27.17 -11.73 2.30
CA ASP A 212 -28.61 -11.53 2.25
C ASP A 212 -29.17 -11.42 3.69
N THR A 213 -30.22 -10.61 3.85
CA THR A 213 -30.88 -10.35 5.13
C THR A 213 -31.54 -11.57 5.77
N ASP A 214 -31.75 -12.66 5.04
CA ASP A 214 -32.43 -13.91 5.50
C ASP A 214 -31.45 -15.05 5.80
N TYR A 215 -30.18 -14.74 6.06
CA TYR A 215 -29.07 -15.70 6.27
C TYR A 215 -28.74 -16.58 5.04
N ASN A 216 -29.30 -16.28 3.89
CA ASN A 216 -28.88 -16.88 2.65
C ASN A 216 -27.76 -16.05 2.03
N VAL A 217 -26.66 -16.68 1.70
CA VAL A 217 -25.58 -16.01 0.97
C VAL A 217 -26.02 -15.84 -0.47
N ILE A 218 -26.24 -14.61 -0.91
CA ILE A 218 -26.45 -14.29 -2.31
C ILE A 218 -25.08 -14.38 -2.98
N ARG A 219 -24.99 -15.21 -4.00
CA ARG A 219 -23.77 -15.40 -4.76
C ARG A 219 -23.94 -14.86 -6.15
N TYR A 220 -22.88 -14.29 -6.67
CA TYR A 220 -22.84 -13.72 -8.01
C TYR A 220 -21.53 -14.04 -8.70
N PRO A 221 -21.52 -14.10 -10.05
CA PRO A 221 -20.30 -14.33 -10.82
C PRO A 221 -19.24 -13.26 -10.54
N ALA A 222 -18.11 -13.63 -9.94
CA ALA A 222 -17.11 -12.66 -9.49
C ALA A 222 -15.71 -12.87 -10.08
N THR A 223 -15.33 -14.13 -10.41
CA THR A 223 -14.04 -14.42 -11.03
C THR A 223 -14.23 -15.18 -12.33
N PRO A 224 -13.35 -14.99 -13.32
CA PRO A 224 -13.41 -15.80 -14.55
C PRO A 224 -12.92 -17.22 -14.29
N ALA A 225 -13.47 -18.17 -15.02
CA ALA A 225 -12.99 -19.55 -15.06
C ALA A 225 -12.72 -19.96 -16.51
N TYR A 226 -11.67 -20.74 -16.71
CA TYR A 226 -11.21 -21.08 -18.05
C TYR A 226 -11.31 -22.57 -18.31
N VAL A 227 -11.95 -22.95 -19.43
CA VAL A 227 -12.06 -24.34 -19.84
C VAL A 227 -10.68 -24.90 -20.18
N ILE A 228 -10.30 -25.99 -19.50
CA ILE A 228 -9.07 -26.73 -19.78
C ILE A 228 -9.35 -28.11 -20.38
N TRP A 229 -10.58 -28.58 -20.23
CA TRP A 229 -11.02 -29.84 -20.78
C TRP A 229 -12.54 -29.83 -20.99
N ALA A 230 -12.99 -30.41 -22.12
CA ALA A 230 -14.40 -30.66 -22.35
C ALA A 230 -14.57 -31.87 -23.29
N THR A 231 -15.60 -32.69 -23.08
CA THR A 231 -15.94 -33.83 -23.90
C THR A 231 -17.35 -33.71 -24.44
N HIS A 232 -17.61 -34.42 -25.56
CA HIS A 232 -18.93 -34.55 -26.17
C HIS A 232 -19.42 -35.99 -26.07
N GLY A 233 -20.70 -36.23 -25.79
CA GLY A 233 -21.29 -37.57 -25.73
C GLY A 233 -21.93 -37.94 -24.39
N SER A 234 -22.14 -39.21 -24.12
CA SER A 234 -22.90 -39.71 -22.98
C SER A 234 -22.28 -39.49 -21.59
N GLY A 235 -21.10 -38.90 -21.52
CA GLY A 235 -20.41 -38.58 -20.27
C GLY A 235 -19.80 -37.20 -20.29
N ASN A 236 -20.42 -36.24 -20.99
CA ASN A 236 -19.93 -34.86 -21.16
C ASN A 236 -19.28 -34.30 -19.90
N GLU A 237 -17.97 -34.29 -19.86
CA GLU A 237 -17.20 -33.72 -18.75
C GLU A 237 -16.69 -32.32 -19.11
N ILE A 238 -16.74 -31.41 -18.16
CA ILE A 238 -16.20 -30.06 -18.27
C ILE A 238 -15.23 -29.84 -17.09
N TRP A 239 -14.04 -29.38 -17.40
CA TRP A 239 -13.02 -29.03 -16.46
C TRP A 239 -12.68 -27.55 -16.60
N LEU A 240 -12.76 -26.80 -15.49
CA LEU A 240 -12.51 -25.38 -15.46
C LEU A 240 -11.35 -25.08 -14.52
N ALA A 241 -10.30 -24.44 -15.01
CA ALA A 241 -9.23 -23.89 -14.20
C ALA A 241 -9.69 -22.58 -13.55
N LEU A 242 -9.45 -22.43 -12.27
CA LEU A 242 -9.96 -21.34 -11.43
C LEU A 242 -8.88 -20.40 -10.91
N ALA A 243 -7.75 -20.94 -10.46
CA ALA A 243 -6.70 -20.15 -9.83
C ALA A 243 -5.33 -20.84 -9.92
N PRO A 244 -4.21 -20.09 -9.91
CA PRO A 244 -2.85 -20.62 -9.93
C PRO A 244 -2.30 -20.92 -8.53
N HIS A 245 -3.16 -21.16 -7.56
CA HIS A 245 -2.79 -21.45 -6.16
C HIS A 245 -3.72 -22.50 -5.54
N ASP A 246 -3.33 -23.07 -4.40
CA ASP A 246 -4.04 -24.17 -3.75
C ASP A 246 -5.32 -23.68 -3.05
N THR A 247 -6.45 -24.20 -3.50
CA THR A 247 -7.77 -24.02 -2.88
C THR A 247 -8.52 -25.35 -2.78
N GLU A 248 -7.80 -26.48 -2.71
CA GLU A 248 -8.37 -27.82 -2.65
C GLU A 248 -9.39 -27.97 -1.50
N GLY A 249 -10.51 -28.63 -1.81
CA GLY A 249 -11.58 -28.89 -0.85
C GLY A 249 -12.51 -27.70 -0.60
N LYS A 250 -12.24 -26.53 -1.19
CA LYS A 250 -13.14 -25.37 -1.10
C LYS A 250 -14.34 -25.56 -2.00
N ARG A 251 -15.44 -24.90 -1.63
CA ARG A 251 -16.66 -24.91 -2.44
C ARG A 251 -16.74 -23.68 -3.31
N VAL A 252 -17.23 -23.85 -4.51
CA VAL A 252 -17.48 -22.77 -5.45
C VAL A 252 -18.83 -22.94 -6.13
N VAL A 253 -19.41 -21.83 -6.56
CA VAL A 253 -20.58 -21.84 -7.44
C VAL A 253 -20.10 -21.46 -8.83
N VAL A 254 -20.21 -22.36 -9.77
CA VAL A 254 -19.87 -22.15 -11.18
C VAL A 254 -21.09 -21.64 -11.92
N TYR A 255 -20.95 -20.59 -12.70
CA TYR A 255 -21.98 -19.99 -13.54
C TYR A 255 -21.59 -20.10 -15.02
N ASP A 256 -22.59 -20.29 -15.89
CA ASP A 256 -22.44 -20.09 -17.33
C ASP A 256 -23.00 -18.73 -17.79
N ASP A 257 -22.82 -18.39 -19.07
CA ASP A 257 -23.34 -17.16 -19.65
C ASP A 257 -24.88 -17.06 -19.62
N LEU A 258 -25.59 -18.18 -19.59
CA LEU A 258 -27.06 -18.22 -19.53
C LEU A 258 -27.60 -18.01 -18.12
N GLY A 259 -26.72 -18.01 -17.10
CA GLY A 259 -27.09 -17.83 -15.70
C GLY A 259 -27.43 -19.13 -14.98
N ASN A 260 -27.22 -20.28 -15.63
CA ASN A 260 -27.31 -21.55 -14.93
C ASN A 260 -26.12 -21.66 -13.96
N TYR A 261 -26.31 -22.34 -12.85
CA TYR A 261 -25.27 -22.50 -11.84
C TYR A 261 -25.18 -23.91 -11.28
N ARG A 262 -24.01 -24.24 -10.76
CA ARG A 262 -23.69 -25.48 -10.07
C ARG A 262 -22.81 -25.23 -8.86
N VAL A 263 -22.96 -26.05 -7.83
CA VAL A 263 -22.08 -26.03 -6.66
C VAL A 263 -21.09 -27.18 -6.80
N GLU A 264 -19.81 -26.86 -6.86
CA GLU A 264 -18.73 -27.82 -7.05
C GLU A 264 -17.68 -27.69 -5.96
N THR A 265 -16.91 -28.76 -5.74
CA THR A 265 -15.76 -28.76 -4.84
C THR A 265 -14.49 -28.61 -5.67
N VAL A 266 -13.61 -27.72 -5.23
CA VAL A 266 -12.34 -27.47 -5.93
C VAL A 266 -11.38 -28.63 -5.70
N GLU A 267 -10.76 -29.06 -6.78
CA GLU A 267 -9.69 -30.02 -6.81
C GLU A 267 -8.35 -29.32 -7.10
N LYS A 268 -7.25 -29.98 -6.77
CA LYS A 268 -5.89 -29.50 -6.99
C LYS A 268 -5.14 -30.37 -7.97
N TRP A 269 -4.44 -29.74 -8.87
CA TRP A 269 -3.49 -30.38 -9.73
C TRP A 269 -2.09 -29.77 -9.55
N ILE A 270 -1.11 -30.64 -9.30
CA ILE A 270 0.29 -30.25 -9.17
C ILE A 270 0.98 -30.53 -10.50
N ARG A 271 1.48 -29.49 -11.12
CA ARG A 271 2.22 -29.55 -12.39
C ARG A 271 3.59 -30.20 -12.21
N ARG A 272 4.25 -30.57 -13.29
CA ARG A 272 5.61 -31.15 -13.28
C ARG A 272 6.66 -30.23 -12.67
N ASP A 273 6.49 -28.92 -12.84
CA ASP A 273 7.37 -27.89 -12.27
C ASP A 273 7.06 -27.55 -10.80
N GLY A 274 6.13 -28.28 -10.19
CA GLY A 274 5.71 -28.08 -8.79
C GLY A 274 4.66 -27.01 -8.57
N ARG A 275 4.26 -26.28 -9.62
CA ARG A 275 3.19 -25.26 -9.52
C ARG A 275 1.82 -25.91 -9.41
N ILE A 276 0.88 -25.19 -8.84
CA ILE A 276 -0.45 -25.69 -8.49
C ILE A 276 -1.51 -24.99 -9.33
N PHE A 277 -2.47 -25.78 -9.82
CA PHE A 277 -3.74 -25.28 -10.34
C PHE A 277 -4.89 -25.74 -9.45
N SER A 278 -5.78 -24.82 -9.13
CA SER A 278 -7.11 -25.14 -8.63
C SER A 278 -8.08 -25.25 -9.80
N PHE A 279 -8.86 -26.32 -9.82
CA PHE A 279 -9.84 -26.57 -10.88
C PHE A 279 -11.09 -27.25 -10.31
N VAL A 280 -12.15 -27.26 -11.10
CA VAL A 280 -13.34 -28.08 -10.87
C VAL A 280 -13.60 -28.96 -12.05
N GLN A 281 -14.16 -30.15 -11.79
CA GLN A 281 -14.62 -31.05 -12.81
C GLN A 281 -16.09 -31.46 -12.57
N PHE A 282 -16.88 -31.49 -13.59
CA PHE A 282 -18.26 -31.95 -13.49
C PHE A 282 -18.77 -32.54 -14.78
N THR A 283 -19.77 -33.41 -14.66
CA THR A 283 -20.47 -34.00 -15.81
C THR A 283 -21.61 -33.09 -16.23
N HIS A 284 -21.71 -32.76 -17.50
CA HIS A 284 -22.77 -31.88 -18.04
C HIS A 284 -24.19 -32.47 -17.91
N GLY A 285 -24.40 -33.69 -17.58
CA GLY A 285 -25.63 -34.32 -17.14
C GLY A 285 -26.94 -34.04 -17.89
N GLY A 286 -26.90 -33.64 -19.16
CA GLY A 286 -28.08 -33.36 -19.97
C GLY A 286 -28.93 -32.17 -19.52
N GLY A 287 -28.36 -31.29 -18.68
CA GLY A 287 -29.02 -30.08 -18.12
C GLY A 287 -28.93 -28.86 -19.02
N THR A 288 -29.37 -27.73 -18.50
CA THR A 288 -29.38 -26.42 -19.17
C THR A 288 -28.02 -25.73 -19.19
N PHE A 289 -27.00 -26.30 -18.54
CA PHE A 289 -25.65 -25.74 -18.48
C PHE A 289 -24.97 -25.78 -19.84
N GLN A 290 -24.31 -24.66 -20.24
CA GLN A 290 -23.66 -24.60 -21.56
C GLN A 290 -22.55 -25.65 -21.70
N ASN A 291 -22.45 -26.28 -22.85
CA ASN A 291 -21.32 -27.12 -23.20
C ASN A 291 -20.36 -26.32 -24.09
N PRO A 292 -19.12 -26.08 -23.66
CA PRO A 292 -18.15 -25.32 -24.45
C PRO A 292 -17.76 -26.03 -25.78
N VAL A 293 -18.07 -27.32 -25.93
CA VAL A 293 -17.87 -28.06 -27.20
C VAL A 293 -18.92 -27.70 -28.24
N ASP A 294 -20.14 -27.39 -27.79
CA ASP A 294 -21.23 -27.00 -28.68
C ASP A 294 -21.26 -25.50 -28.96
N ASP A 295 -20.70 -24.72 -28.03
CA ASP A 295 -20.60 -23.26 -28.11
C ASP A 295 -19.22 -22.78 -27.63
N GLU A 296 -18.32 -22.57 -28.59
CA GLU A 296 -16.95 -22.08 -28.33
C GLU A 296 -16.89 -20.68 -27.69
N SER A 297 -18.00 -19.93 -27.74
CA SER A 297 -18.13 -18.61 -27.09
C SER A 297 -18.57 -18.67 -25.62
N ALA A 298 -18.91 -19.86 -25.12
CA ALA A 298 -19.36 -20.05 -23.75
C ALA A 298 -18.32 -19.55 -22.72
N ARG A 299 -18.74 -18.66 -21.84
CA ARG A 299 -17.91 -18.13 -20.75
C ARG A 299 -18.39 -18.70 -19.43
N PHE A 300 -17.44 -18.92 -18.55
CA PHE A 300 -17.70 -19.45 -17.21
C PHE A 300 -17.14 -18.50 -16.15
N PHE A 301 -17.87 -18.43 -15.05
CA PHE A 301 -17.54 -17.57 -13.94
C PHE A 301 -17.73 -18.32 -12.63
N VAL A 302 -17.08 -17.82 -11.56
CA VAL A 302 -17.12 -18.48 -10.26
C VAL A 302 -17.40 -17.48 -9.15
N ALA A 303 -18.26 -17.90 -8.20
CA ALA A 303 -18.33 -17.31 -6.87
C ALA A 303 -17.65 -18.24 -5.87
N TRP A 304 -16.82 -17.69 -5.00
CA TRP A 304 -16.06 -18.45 -4.02
C TRP A 304 -16.81 -18.52 -2.68
N ASP A 305 -16.84 -19.70 -2.10
CA ASP A 305 -17.47 -19.97 -0.80
C ASP A 305 -16.41 -20.43 0.21
N SER A 306 -16.57 -20.00 1.45
CA SER A 306 -15.82 -20.53 2.59
C SER A 306 -14.28 -20.43 2.47
N GLY A 307 -13.79 -19.28 2.07
CA GLY A 307 -12.35 -18.99 2.09
C GLY A 307 -11.60 -19.56 0.89
N GLY A 308 -12.14 -19.37 -0.31
CA GLY A 308 -11.53 -19.83 -1.56
C GLY A 308 -10.33 -19.03 -2.05
N GLY A 309 -9.94 -17.96 -1.35
CA GLY A 309 -8.83 -17.11 -1.75
C GLY A 309 -7.44 -17.68 -1.49
N TYR A 310 -6.44 -16.92 -1.91
CA TYR A 310 -5.03 -17.23 -1.69
C TYR A 310 -4.73 -17.46 -0.20
N ILE A 311 -4.05 -18.57 0.10
CA ILE A 311 -3.65 -18.89 1.48
C ILE A 311 -2.27 -18.31 1.74
N SER A 312 -2.17 -17.40 2.69
CA SER A 312 -0.89 -16.85 3.13
C SER A 312 -0.02 -17.93 3.77
N SER A 313 1.18 -18.11 3.26
CA SER A 313 2.16 -19.08 3.82
C SER A 313 2.61 -18.72 5.23
N SER A 314 2.52 -17.45 5.63
CA SER A 314 2.92 -16.98 6.96
C SER A 314 1.89 -17.26 8.05
N THR A 315 0.58 -17.17 7.71
CA THR A 315 -0.51 -17.31 8.69
C THR A 315 -1.32 -18.59 8.51
N ASN A 316 -1.17 -19.27 7.38
CA ASN A 316 -1.99 -20.42 6.97
C ASN A 316 -3.49 -20.10 6.98
N THR A 317 -3.84 -18.85 6.70
CA THR A 317 -5.21 -18.34 6.63
C THR A 317 -5.49 -17.75 5.24
N VAL A 318 -6.76 -17.67 4.87
CA VAL A 318 -7.17 -17.00 3.63
C VAL A 318 -6.80 -15.52 3.70
N LEU A 319 -6.20 -15.03 2.64
CA LEU A 319 -5.81 -13.64 2.50
C LEU A 319 -7.04 -12.79 2.17
N LYS A 320 -7.66 -12.17 3.19
CA LYS A 320 -8.84 -11.32 3.06
C LYS A 320 -8.80 -10.03 3.87
N GLY A 321 -8.09 -10.02 5.00
CA GLY A 321 -7.94 -8.80 5.81
C GLY A 321 -7.05 -7.77 5.15
N GLY A 322 -7.45 -6.48 5.22
CA GLY A 322 -6.70 -5.39 4.58
C GLY A 322 -5.25 -5.29 5.02
N GLY A 323 -4.97 -5.51 6.32
CA GLY A 323 -3.60 -5.53 6.84
C GLY A 323 -2.76 -6.68 6.27
N ASP A 324 -3.34 -7.87 6.19
CA ASP A 324 -2.69 -9.06 5.62
C ASP A 324 -2.42 -8.90 4.13
N ILE A 325 -3.38 -8.34 3.38
CA ILE A 325 -3.23 -8.06 1.94
C ILE A 325 -2.11 -7.06 1.71
N CYS A 326 -2.05 -5.98 2.49
CA CYS A 326 -0.98 -4.99 2.37
C CYS A 326 0.39 -5.61 2.64
N LEU A 327 0.54 -6.36 3.74
CA LEU A 327 1.80 -7.03 4.08
C LEU A 327 2.21 -8.06 3.03
N TRP A 328 1.27 -8.85 2.53
CA TRP A 328 1.53 -9.82 1.49
C TRP A 328 1.99 -9.14 0.19
N ALA A 329 1.28 -8.13 -0.30
CA ALA A 329 1.65 -7.43 -1.51
C ALA A 329 3.03 -6.76 -1.39
N LEU A 330 3.28 -6.07 -0.28
CA LEU A 330 4.57 -5.42 -0.02
C LEU A 330 5.72 -6.42 0.13
N SER A 331 5.45 -7.64 0.60
CA SER A 331 6.48 -8.70 0.72
C SER A 331 6.89 -9.32 -0.62
N GLN A 332 6.16 -9.05 -1.69
CA GLN A 332 6.46 -9.57 -3.02
C GLN A 332 7.58 -8.81 -3.75
N GLY A 333 8.09 -7.75 -3.17
CA GLY A 333 9.07 -6.91 -3.83
C GLY A 333 10.33 -6.65 -3.01
N ASP A 334 11.30 -5.99 -3.65
CA ASP A 334 12.60 -5.64 -3.06
C ASP A 334 12.58 -4.26 -2.37
N GLN A 335 11.43 -3.55 -2.35
CA GLN A 335 11.34 -2.26 -1.67
C GLN A 335 11.55 -2.40 -0.16
N GLU A 336 12.19 -1.42 0.43
CA GLU A 336 12.28 -1.35 1.89
C GLU A 336 10.89 -1.10 2.48
N VAL A 337 10.48 -1.95 3.44
CA VAL A 337 9.19 -1.90 4.13
C VAL A 337 9.41 -1.87 5.62
N ASP A 338 8.79 -0.94 6.31
CA ASP A 338 8.76 -0.92 7.78
C ASP A 338 7.72 -1.93 8.31
N PHE A 339 8.10 -3.21 8.27
CA PHE A 339 7.23 -4.30 8.72
C PHE A 339 6.74 -4.13 10.16
N ALA A 340 7.53 -3.51 11.04
CA ALA A 340 7.12 -3.27 12.42
C ALA A 340 5.97 -2.25 12.50
N ALA A 341 6.01 -1.21 11.68
CA ALA A 341 4.93 -0.23 11.58
C ALA A 341 3.65 -0.87 11.00
N TRP A 342 3.76 -1.68 9.95
CA TRP A 342 2.63 -2.40 9.38
C TRP A 342 2.02 -3.41 10.36
N GLU A 343 2.82 -4.18 11.06
CA GLU A 343 2.34 -5.15 12.05
C GLU A 343 1.59 -4.48 13.21
N SER A 344 1.98 -3.26 13.57
CA SER A 344 1.32 -2.49 14.65
C SER A 344 -0.13 -2.09 14.31
N VAL A 345 -0.49 -1.97 13.03
CA VAL A 345 -1.84 -1.60 12.58
C VAL A 345 -2.58 -2.76 11.91
N ARG A 346 -1.93 -3.89 11.70
CA ARG A 346 -2.43 -5.05 10.96
C ARG A 346 -3.77 -5.54 11.47
N GLU A 347 -3.90 -5.78 12.78
CA GLU A 347 -5.13 -6.32 13.39
C GLU A 347 -6.30 -5.36 13.19
N TYR A 348 -6.05 -4.06 13.30
CA TYR A 348 -7.07 -3.05 13.02
C TYR A 348 -7.49 -3.05 11.55
N LEU A 349 -6.53 -3.08 10.62
CA LEU A 349 -6.82 -3.09 9.19
C LEU A 349 -7.48 -4.38 8.72
N ASN A 350 -7.30 -5.49 9.44
CA ASN A 350 -7.96 -6.76 9.14
C ASN A 350 -9.46 -6.77 9.44
N GLN A 351 -10.01 -5.71 10.07
CA GLN A 351 -11.47 -5.53 10.18
C GLN A 351 -12.11 -5.19 8.82
N TYR A 352 -11.33 -4.73 7.85
CA TYR A 352 -11.73 -4.48 6.47
C TYR A 352 -11.42 -5.72 5.65
N GLU A 353 -12.46 -6.50 5.32
CA GLU A 353 -12.31 -7.73 4.54
C GLU A 353 -12.54 -7.46 3.05
N PHE A 354 -11.59 -7.85 2.23
CA PHE A 354 -11.64 -7.69 0.78
C PHE A 354 -11.73 -9.04 0.07
N GLY A 355 -12.36 -9.03 -1.10
CA GLY A 355 -12.46 -10.20 -1.95
C GLY A 355 -12.52 -9.80 -3.41
N GLY A 356 -11.61 -10.31 -4.21
CA GLY A 356 -11.52 -9.97 -5.62
C GLY A 356 -10.52 -10.85 -6.35
N TYR A 357 -10.08 -10.41 -7.52
CA TYR A 357 -9.10 -11.16 -8.30
C TYR A 357 -8.18 -10.24 -9.09
N ILE A 358 -6.98 -10.73 -9.35
CA ILE A 358 -5.96 -10.03 -10.15
C ILE A 358 -5.66 -10.88 -11.40
N THR A 359 -5.88 -10.30 -12.58
CA THR A 359 -5.52 -10.88 -13.88
C THR A 359 -4.62 -9.97 -14.71
N ASN A 360 -4.43 -8.71 -14.29
CA ASN A 360 -3.53 -7.81 -14.98
C ASN A 360 -2.07 -8.24 -14.75
N THR A 361 -1.35 -8.56 -15.82
CA THR A 361 0.05 -9.00 -15.77
C THR A 361 1.05 -7.87 -15.66
N GLU A 362 0.61 -6.63 -15.83
CA GLU A 362 1.49 -5.47 -15.85
C GLU A 362 1.43 -4.66 -14.54
N ILE A 363 0.41 -4.92 -13.70
CA ILE A 363 0.23 -4.18 -12.44
C ILE A 363 1.33 -4.54 -11.42
N THR A 364 1.93 -3.53 -10.82
CA THR A 364 2.86 -3.73 -9.70
C THR A 364 2.13 -3.93 -8.37
N PRO A 365 2.78 -4.50 -7.33
CA PRO A 365 2.19 -4.60 -5.99
C PRO A 365 1.75 -3.26 -5.42
N LEU A 366 2.53 -2.20 -5.67
CA LEU A 366 2.20 -0.85 -5.20
C LEU A 366 0.99 -0.28 -5.93
N GLU A 367 0.93 -0.39 -7.26
CA GLU A 367 -0.23 0.04 -8.05
C GLU A 367 -1.51 -0.73 -7.68
N PHE A 368 -1.39 -2.03 -7.40
CA PHE A 368 -2.52 -2.81 -6.89
C PHE A 368 -3.03 -2.25 -5.55
N LEU A 369 -2.13 -2.02 -4.60
CA LEU A 369 -2.51 -1.45 -3.31
C LEU A 369 -3.08 -0.04 -3.46
N GLU A 370 -2.47 0.81 -4.29
CA GLU A 370 -2.88 2.19 -4.53
C GLU A 370 -4.29 2.29 -5.12
N ASN A 371 -4.62 1.40 -6.06
CA ASN A 371 -5.87 1.49 -6.78
C ASN A 371 -7.01 0.72 -6.11
N GLU A 372 -6.74 -0.43 -5.47
CA GLU A 372 -7.78 -1.38 -5.09
C GLU A 372 -7.99 -1.50 -3.57
N ILE A 373 -6.97 -1.24 -2.75
CA ILE A 373 -7.02 -1.53 -1.32
C ILE A 373 -6.90 -0.27 -0.45
N ILE A 374 -5.81 0.50 -0.63
CA ILE A 374 -5.50 1.66 0.23
C ILE A 374 -6.58 2.75 0.18
N PRO A 375 -7.24 3.05 -0.95
CA PRO A 375 -8.31 4.06 -0.98
C PRO A 375 -9.47 3.76 -0.03
N PHE A 376 -9.64 2.50 0.35
CA PHE A 376 -10.72 2.02 1.21
C PHE A 376 -10.26 1.70 2.65
N LEU A 377 -9.01 2.00 2.99
CA LEU A 377 -8.46 1.88 4.34
C LEU A 377 -8.24 3.27 4.96
N PRO A 378 -8.39 3.42 6.29
CA PRO A 378 -8.19 4.71 6.96
C PRO A 378 -6.69 4.99 7.21
N ILE A 379 -5.86 4.80 6.21
CA ILE A 379 -4.41 5.00 6.28
C ILE A 379 -3.89 5.84 5.12
N ALA A 380 -2.76 6.48 5.35
CA ALA A 380 -1.85 6.95 4.31
C ALA A 380 -0.61 6.08 4.31
N VAL A 381 -0.08 5.75 3.13
CA VAL A 381 1.22 5.07 3.00
C VAL A 381 2.25 6.10 2.60
N ILE A 382 3.34 6.15 3.35
CA ILE A 382 4.44 7.10 3.12
C ILE A 382 5.80 6.39 3.17
N HIS A 383 6.81 6.99 2.56
CA HIS A 383 8.19 6.62 2.81
C HIS A 383 8.64 7.09 4.20
N GLY A 384 8.83 6.13 5.11
CA GLY A 384 9.48 6.34 6.39
C GLY A 384 11.01 6.23 6.29
N ILE A 385 11.67 6.27 7.43
CA ILE A 385 13.13 6.06 7.54
C ILE A 385 13.51 4.60 7.24
N ASN A 386 12.63 3.66 7.62
CA ASN A 386 12.82 2.23 7.47
C ASN A 386 12.07 1.65 6.26
N GLY A 387 11.70 2.49 5.30
CA GLY A 387 10.93 2.10 4.12
C GLY A 387 9.46 2.51 4.19
N LEU A 388 8.64 1.87 3.37
CA LEU A 388 7.21 2.14 3.28
C LEU A 388 6.50 1.83 4.60
N LYS A 389 5.81 2.80 5.17
CA LYS A 389 5.06 2.64 6.41
C LYS A 389 3.61 3.15 6.29
N PRO A 390 2.65 2.50 6.98
CA PRO A 390 1.31 3.03 7.12
C PRO A 390 1.28 4.14 8.16
N VAL A 391 0.48 5.15 7.91
CA VAL A 391 0.11 6.18 8.88
C VAL A 391 -1.39 6.13 9.05
N LEU A 392 -1.84 5.68 10.21
CA LEU A 392 -3.25 5.62 10.52
C LEU A 392 -3.81 7.05 10.62
N ASP A 393 -4.97 7.28 10.02
CA ASP A 393 -5.65 8.57 10.17
C ASP A 393 -6.09 8.76 11.62
N ILE A 394 -5.80 9.93 12.16
CA ILE A 394 -6.09 10.29 13.55
C ILE A 394 -7.60 10.22 13.88
N LEU A 395 -8.47 10.32 12.86
CA LEU A 395 -9.92 10.21 13.00
C LEU A 395 -10.42 8.77 12.87
N ALA A 396 -9.51 7.80 12.63
CA ALA A 396 -9.90 6.40 12.51
C ALA A 396 -10.57 5.88 13.77
N SER A 397 -11.60 5.06 13.57
CA SER A 397 -12.45 4.56 14.65
C SER A 397 -11.71 3.62 15.61
N GLY A 398 -11.93 3.79 16.91
CA GLY A 398 -11.49 2.85 17.94
C GLY A 398 -10.00 2.92 18.31
N ILE A 399 -9.18 3.69 17.61
CA ILE A 399 -7.78 3.88 17.95
C ILE A 399 -7.60 5.22 18.66
N LYS A 400 -7.08 5.18 19.88
CA LYS A 400 -6.58 6.35 20.60
C LYS A 400 -5.06 6.28 20.57
N PRO A 401 -4.42 6.92 19.58
CA PRO A 401 -2.97 6.90 19.48
C PRO A 401 -2.34 7.58 20.70
N MET A 402 -1.27 6.99 21.23
CA MET A 402 -0.51 7.63 22.29
C MET A 402 0.32 8.77 21.71
N PRO A 403 0.21 9.98 22.25
CA PRO A 403 1.06 11.08 21.83
C PRO A 403 2.55 10.75 22.10
N VAL A 404 3.38 10.99 21.09
CA VAL A 404 4.85 10.80 21.22
C VAL A 404 5.49 11.97 21.99
N HIS A 405 4.85 13.11 22.01
CA HIS A 405 5.33 14.30 22.73
C HIS A 405 4.16 15.22 23.12
N HIS A 406 4.31 15.90 24.25
CA HIS A 406 3.45 17.03 24.63
C HIS A 406 4.16 18.33 24.33
N VAL A 407 3.56 19.17 23.50
CA VAL A 407 4.15 20.43 23.02
C VAL A 407 3.40 21.61 23.61
N SER A 408 4.16 22.52 24.24
CA SER A 408 3.70 23.88 24.49
C SER A 408 4.26 24.80 23.41
N ALA A 409 3.42 25.22 22.46
CA ALA A 409 3.83 26.07 21.36
C ALA A 409 4.49 27.38 21.85
N ASP A 410 3.98 27.94 22.94
CA ASP A 410 4.51 29.19 23.54
C ASP A 410 6.01 29.12 23.94
N SER A 411 6.54 27.91 24.15
CA SER A 411 7.91 27.71 24.63
C SER A 411 8.79 26.85 23.76
N GLU A 412 8.20 26.04 22.90
CA GLU A 412 8.91 24.98 22.16
C GLU A 412 8.87 25.17 20.66
N PHE A 413 7.79 25.70 20.13
CA PHE A 413 7.61 25.96 18.70
C PHE A 413 7.56 27.48 18.49
N THR A 414 8.01 27.90 17.33
CA THR A 414 7.90 29.29 16.91
C THR A 414 6.81 29.35 15.84
N ALA A 415 5.80 30.17 16.08
CA ALA A 415 4.81 30.45 15.06
C ALA A 415 5.49 31.01 13.81
N THR A 416 5.21 30.43 12.65
CA THR A 416 5.61 31.07 11.39
C THR A 416 4.85 32.37 11.22
N SER A 417 5.46 33.37 10.58
CA SER A 417 4.83 34.67 10.33
C SER A 417 3.47 34.46 9.64
N GLY A 418 2.38 34.64 10.36
CA GLY A 418 1.02 34.42 9.87
C GLY A 418 0.44 33.06 10.25
N LEU A 419 0.44 32.72 11.54
CA LEU A 419 -0.36 31.61 12.06
C LEU A 419 -1.76 31.67 11.43
N GLN A 420 -2.05 30.70 10.62
CA GLN A 420 -3.35 30.58 9.98
C GLN A 420 -3.96 29.24 10.40
N ARG A 421 -5.12 29.34 11.02
CA ARG A 421 -6.00 28.23 11.20
C ARG A 421 -6.80 28.10 9.89
N LEU A 422 -6.43 27.15 9.05
CA LEU A 422 -7.03 26.96 7.74
C LEU A 422 -8.00 25.80 7.82
N GLY A 423 -9.29 26.09 7.88
CA GLY A 423 -10.34 25.10 7.66
C GLY A 423 -10.54 24.89 6.14
N ASP A 424 -10.21 23.74 5.62
CA ASP A 424 -10.51 23.39 4.24
C ASP A 424 -11.95 22.92 4.09
N THR A 425 -12.78 23.73 3.42
CA THR A 425 -14.18 23.41 3.13
C THR A 425 -14.39 22.82 1.74
N SER A 426 -13.35 22.76 0.90
CA SER A 426 -13.45 22.24 -0.47
C SER A 426 -13.54 20.72 -0.51
N SER A 427 -12.97 20.06 0.49
CA SER A 427 -12.91 18.60 0.61
C SER A 427 -14.05 17.99 1.44
N ILE A 428 -15.05 18.79 1.86
CA ILE A 428 -16.17 18.29 2.67
C ILE A 428 -16.97 17.27 1.89
N ILE A 429 -17.21 16.11 2.53
CA ILE A 429 -18.07 15.02 2.06
C ILE A 429 -19.05 14.68 3.17
N ASN A 430 -20.34 14.90 2.98
CA ASN A 430 -21.39 14.61 3.96
C ASN A 430 -22.52 13.73 3.40
N ASP A 431 -22.37 13.26 2.18
CA ASP A 431 -23.18 12.25 1.52
C ASP A 431 -22.23 11.35 0.73
N TYR A 432 -21.94 10.16 1.28
CA TYR A 432 -21.00 9.22 0.69
C TYR A 432 -21.71 7.92 0.34
N THR A 433 -21.56 7.51 -0.92
CA THR A 433 -22.08 6.25 -1.43
C THR A 433 -20.94 5.37 -1.90
N LEU A 434 -20.90 4.13 -1.45
CA LEU A 434 -20.04 3.08 -1.95
C LEU A 434 -20.88 2.05 -2.71
N GLU A 435 -20.55 1.82 -3.99
CA GLU A 435 -21.06 0.72 -4.79
C GLU A 435 -20.02 -0.41 -4.79
N TYR A 436 -20.44 -1.63 -4.44
CA TYR A 436 -19.56 -2.77 -4.23
C TYR A 436 -20.19 -4.08 -4.70
N GLY A 437 -19.46 -5.22 -4.55
CA GLY A 437 -19.94 -6.52 -5.01
C GLY A 437 -19.95 -6.61 -6.52
N TRP A 438 -18.75 -6.53 -7.15
CA TRP A 438 -18.58 -6.55 -8.60
C TRP A 438 -19.00 -7.86 -9.24
N ASP A 439 -20.05 -7.83 -10.08
CA ASP A 439 -20.50 -8.95 -10.92
C ASP A 439 -19.85 -8.87 -12.30
N ILE A 440 -18.88 -9.73 -12.55
CA ILE A 440 -18.10 -9.73 -13.79
C ILE A 440 -18.96 -10.08 -15.02
N LYS A 441 -19.98 -10.93 -14.84
CA LYS A 441 -20.86 -11.35 -15.94
C LYS A 441 -21.71 -10.21 -16.45
N HIS A 442 -22.30 -9.43 -15.54
CA HIS A 442 -23.19 -8.32 -15.88
C HIS A 442 -22.45 -6.98 -15.95
N SER A 443 -21.18 -6.92 -15.55
CA SER A 443 -20.35 -5.70 -15.48
C SER A 443 -21.05 -4.60 -14.67
N GLU A 444 -21.58 -4.97 -13.49
CA GLU A 444 -22.28 -4.08 -12.59
C GLU A 444 -21.93 -4.35 -11.13
N TYR A 445 -22.10 -3.35 -10.27
CA TYR A 445 -22.05 -3.52 -8.83
C TYR A 445 -23.43 -3.93 -8.31
N ARG A 446 -23.49 -5.00 -7.54
CA ARG A 446 -24.75 -5.59 -7.04
C ARG A 446 -25.31 -4.84 -5.85
N GLU A 447 -24.46 -4.25 -5.05
CA GLU A 447 -24.80 -3.67 -3.77
C GLU A 447 -24.33 -2.23 -3.67
N LYS A 448 -25.02 -1.46 -2.85
CA LYS A 448 -24.60 -0.11 -2.49
C LYS A 448 -25.02 0.25 -1.06
N ILE A 449 -24.18 1.06 -0.44
CA ILE A 449 -24.46 1.67 0.86
C ILE A 449 -24.25 3.17 0.77
N THR A 450 -25.12 3.92 1.42
CA THR A 450 -25.02 5.39 1.47
C THR A 450 -25.09 5.85 2.93
N ILE A 451 -24.16 6.69 3.33
CA ILE A 451 -24.25 7.48 4.56
C ILE A 451 -24.49 8.93 4.18
N THR A 452 -25.57 9.51 4.71
CA THR A 452 -26.00 10.85 4.37
C THR A 452 -26.32 11.69 5.60
N GLY A 453 -26.14 13.01 5.47
CA GLY A 453 -26.61 14.00 6.44
C GLY A 453 -28.08 14.36 6.30
N GLU A 454 -28.76 13.90 5.25
CA GLU A 454 -30.18 14.13 5.11
C GLU A 454 -30.96 13.28 6.12
N THR A 455 -31.93 13.90 6.78
CA THR A 455 -32.83 13.21 7.72
C THR A 455 -33.88 12.43 6.93
N GLN A 456 -33.53 11.28 6.40
CA GLN A 456 -34.45 10.36 5.76
C GLN A 456 -34.67 9.11 6.59
N LEU A 457 -35.84 8.50 6.41
CA LEU A 457 -36.12 7.19 6.97
C LEU A 457 -35.07 6.18 6.47
N ILE A 458 -34.48 5.42 7.38
CA ILE A 458 -33.53 4.36 7.05
C ILE A 458 -34.24 3.36 6.15
N THR A 459 -33.89 3.33 4.89
CA THR A 459 -34.41 2.38 3.91
C THR A 459 -33.25 1.79 3.14
N ASN A 460 -33.20 0.46 3.06
CA ASN A 460 -32.32 -0.34 2.19
C ASN A 460 -30.94 0.29 1.85
N GLY A 461 -29.99 0.16 2.77
CA GLY A 461 -28.61 0.61 2.53
C GLY A 461 -28.36 2.12 2.71
N ILE A 462 -29.36 2.89 3.16
CA ILE A 462 -29.17 4.31 3.52
C ILE A 462 -29.11 4.44 5.04
N MET A 463 -28.06 5.01 5.56
CA MET A 463 -27.87 5.27 6.99
C MET A 463 -27.67 6.76 7.23
N SER A 464 -28.21 7.27 8.35
CA SER A 464 -27.94 8.62 8.81
C SER A 464 -26.79 8.63 9.81
N ASN A 465 -26.00 9.70 9.81
CA ASN A 465 -24.89 9.91 10.73
C ASN A 465 -24.96 11.34 11.29
N SER A 466 -24.75 11.50 12.61
CA SER A 466 -24.86 12.82 13.27
C SER A 466 -23.81 13.83 12.79
N ILE A 467 -22.60 13.38 12.48
CA ILE A 467 -21.53 14.25 11.96
C ILE A 467 -21.91 14.70 10.55
N ALA A 468 -22.34 13.78 9.69
CA ALA A 468 -22.82 14.10 8.35
C ALA A 468 -24.01 15.06 8.40
N GLN A 469 -24.95 14.88 9.34
CA GLN A 469 -26.11 15.77 9.51
C GLN A 469 -25.71 17.18 9.95
N SER A 470 -24.78 17.31 10.89
CA SER A 470 -24.24 18.60 11.32
C SER A 470 -23.59 19.33 10.14
N SER A 471 -22.78 18.61 9.38
CA SER A 471 -22.14 19.12 8.15
C SER A 471 -23.15 19.54 7.09
N PHE A 472 -24.15 18.69 6.83
CA PHE A 472 -25.20 18.99 5.84
C PHE A 472 -25.98 20.27 6.21
N ASN A 473 -26.33 20.44 7.48
CA ASN A 473 -27.02 21.65 7.94
C ASN A 473 -26.18 22.92 7.75
N GLN A 474 -24.87 22.82 7.82
CA GLN A 474 -23.97 23.97 7.71
C GLN A 474 -23.50 24.25 6.27
N TYR A 475 -23.22 23.21 5.49
CA TYR A 475 -22.57 23.31 4.18
C TYR A 475 -23.45 22.86 2.99
N GLY A 476 -24.66 22.35 3.26
CA GLY A 476 -25.51 21.74 2.24
C GLY A 476 -25.00 20.35 1.83
N SER A 477 -25.67 19.73 0.85
CA SER A 477 -25.28 18.41 0.33
C SER A 477 -23.94 18.46 -0.40
N ARG A 478 -23.03 17.57 -0.01
CA ARG A 478 -21.70 17.35 -0.60
C ARG A 478 -21.54 15.85 -0.86
N LYS A 479 -21.96 15.42 -2.05
CA LYS A 479 -22.10 14.03 -2.43
C LYS A 479 -20.90 13.52 -3.20
N ILE A 480 -20.43 12.31 -2.81
CA ILE A 480 -19.47 11.50 -3.56
C ILE A 480 -20.00 10.07 -3.71
N ILE A 481 -19.75 9.47 -4.88
CA ILE A 481 -19.99 8.05 -5.15
C ILE A 481 -18.65 7.46 -5.53
N GLU A 482 -18.24 6.43 -4.81
CA GLU A 482 -17.05 5.63 -5.12
C GLU A 482 -17.46 4.19 -5.40
N THR A 483 -16.64 3.45 -6.12
CA THR A 483 -16.86 2.04 -6.47
C THR A 483 -15.67 1.20 -6.06
N SER A 484 -15.92 -0.04 -5.63
CA SER A 484 -14.85 -0.98 -5.32
C SER A 484 -15.18 -2.37 -5.84
N SER A 485 -14.26 -2.92 -6.64
CA SER A 485 -14.34 -4.31 -7.11
C SER A 485 -13.88 -5.32 -6.06
N PHE A 486 -13.20 -4.88 -5.01
CA PHE A 486 -12.66 -5.72 -3.95
C PHE A 486 -13.48 -5.71 -2.65
N VAL A 487 -14.39 -4.78 -2.45
CA VAL A 487 -15.32 -4.82 -1.31
C VAL A 487 -16.47 -5.76 -1.65
N VAL A 488 -16.69 -6.79 -0.81
CA VAL A 488 -17.66 -7.86 -1.07
C VAL A 488 -18.74 -8.01 0.00
N ASP A 489 -18.55 -7.39 1.17
CA ASP A 489 -19.48 -7.54 2.29
C ASP A 489 -19.95 -6.19 2.84
N PHE A 490 -21.14 -6.23 3.46
CA PHE A 490 -21.81 -5.05 4.02
C PHE A 490 -21.04 -4.43 5.19
N ASN A 491 -20.36 -5.22 6.02
CA ASN A 491 -19.68 -4.70 7.21
C ASN A 491 -18.49 -3.85 6.80
N THR A 492 -17.65 -4.37 5.89
CA THR A 492 -16.53 -3.63 5.32
C THR A 492 -16.99 -2.37 4.60
N ALA A 493 -18.02 -2.48 3.75
CA ALA A 493 -18.61 -1.33 3.08
C ALA A 493 -19.11 -0.26 4.06
N SER A 494 -19.74 -0.68 5.16
CA SER A 494 -20.21 0.22 6.22
C SER A 494 -19.05 0.93 6.92
N LEU A 495 -18.01 0.20 7.31
CA LEU A 495 -16.81 0.77 7.95
C LEU A 495 -16.17 1.83 7.05
N ILE A 496 -15.96 1.52 5.77
CA ILE A 496 -15.41 2.47 4.79
C ILE A 496 -16.25 3.74 4.73
N CYS A 497 -17.56 3.61 4.58
CA CYS A 497 -18.46 4.78 4.51
C CYS A 497 -18.41 5.62 5.78
N PHE A 498 -18.39 5.01 6.97
CA PHE A 498 -18.27 5.72 8.24
C PHE A 498 -16.94 6.45 8.37
N ASP A 499 -15.84 5.82 7.97
CA ASP A 499 -14.52 6.45 8.03
C ASP A 499 -14.40 7.64 7.06
N LYS A 500 -14.90 7.50 5.84
CA LYS A 500 -14.92 8.60 4.85
C LYS A 500 -15.72 9.80 5.36
N ILE A 501 -16.88 9.58 5.96
CA ILE A 501 -17.68 10.65 6.59
C ILE A 501 -16.93 11.27 7.76
N ARG A 502 -16.35 10.47 8.66
CA ARG A 502 -15.61 10.97 9.82
C ARG A 502 -14.39 11.81 9.42
N GLN A 503 -13.69 11.39 8.38
CA GLN A 503 -12.50 12.08 7.88
C GLN A 503 -12.84 13.39 7.16
N ASN A 504 -14.00 13.46 6.47
CA ASN A 504 -14.24 14.52 5.49
C ASN A 504 -15.53 15.32 5.71
N ALA A 505 -16.39 14.95 6.68
CA ALA A 505 -17.67 15.66 6.84
C ALA A 505 -17.52 17.06 7.43
N LEU A 506 -16.49 17.32 8.20
CA LEU A 506 -16.21 18.62 8.81
C LEU A 506 -14.86 19.16 8.35
N PRO A 507 -14.72 20.49 8.24
CA PRO A 507 -13.44 21.09 7.89
C PRO A 507 -12.39 20.78 8.96
N LEU A 508 -11.20 20.42 8.51
CA LEU A 508 -10.07 20.14 9.37
C LEU A 508 -9.20 21.38 9.50
N ASP A 509 -8.76 21.66 10.71
CA ASP A 509 -7.84 22.75 10.98
C ASP A 509 -6.39 22.32 10.81
N PHE A 510 -5.63 23.10 10.06
CA PHE A 510 -4.20 22.91 9.85
C PHE A 510 -3.43 24.12 10.38
N ILE A 511 -2.31 23.87 11.05
CA ILE A 511 -1.45 24.90 11.62
C ILE A 511 -0.01 24.59 11.27
N ASP A 512 0.72 25.61 10.82
CA ASP A 512 2.14 25.52 10.48
C ASP A 512 3.01 26.14 11.59
N TYR A 513 3.99 25.37 12.05
CA TYR A 513 4.98 25.83 13.04
C TYR A 513 6.40 25.67 12.52
N GLU A 514 7.25 26.62 12.88
CA GLU A 514 8.70 26.45 12.83
C GLU A 514 9.19 25.77 14.10
N ILE A 515 9.99 24.74 13.95
CA ILE A 515 10.52 23.94 15.05
C ILE A 515 12.04 23.97 15.07
N ALA A 516 12.61 23.87 16.27
CA ALA A 516 14.05 23.73 16.40
C ALA A 516 14.52 22.33 15.90
N PRO A 517 15.76 22.22 15.37
CA PRO A 517 16.32 20.94 14.89
C PRO A 517 16.32 19.81 15.94
N ARG A 518 16.30 20.13 17.23
CA ARG A 518 16.18 19.14 18.31
C ARG A 518 14.89 18.32 18.26
N TYR A 519 13.82 18.82 17.62
CA TYR A 519 12.56 18.13 17.38
C TYR A 519 12.54 17.35 16.06
N GLY A 520 13.69 17.25 15.42
CA GLY A 520 13.83 16.50 14.15
C GLY A 520 13.52 14.99 14.25
N TYR A 521 13.42 14.44 15.47
CA TYR A 521 12.94 13.07 15.68
C TYR A 521 11.45 12.88 15.42
N LEU A 522 10.64 13.96 15.49
CA LEU A 522 9.23 13.90 15.14
C LEU A 522 9.07 13.55 13.66
N GLN A 523 8.21 12.58 13.39
CA GLN A 523 7.99 12.07 12.04
C GLN A 523 6.60 12.44 11.55
N VAL A 524 6.44 12.46 10.23
CA VAL A 524 5.10 12.53 9.62
C VAL A 524 4.30 11.31 10.06
N GLY A 525 3.06 11.55 10.49
CA GLY A 525 2.18 10.56 11.09
C GLY A 525 2.19 10.50 12.61
N ASP A 526 3.21 11.07 13.27
CA ASP A 526 3.26 11.09 14.73
C ASP A 526 2.11 11.93 15.30
N ILE A 527 1.60 11.47 16.44
CA ILE A 527 0.57 12.17 17.21
C ILE A 527 1.24 12.93 18.35
N ILE A 528 0.86 14.17 18.51
CA ILE A 528 1.29 15.01 19.62
C ILE A 528 0.08 15.59 20.32
N THR A 529 0.27 16.04 21.57
CA THR A 529 -0.67 16.96 22.21
C THR A 529 -0.10 18.36 22.15
N LEU A 530 -0.94 19.33 21.83
CA LEU A 530 -0.56 20.72 21.59
C LEU A 530 -1.33 21.67 22.50
N SER A 531 -0.59 22.57 23.15
CA SER A 531 -1.15 23.74 23.81
C SER A 531 -0.57 25.00 23.18
N ASP A 532 -1.43 25.93 22.80
CA ASP A 532 -1.08 27.21 22.17
C ASP A 532 -2.02 28.30 22.70
N SER A 533 -1.50 29.22 23.48
CA SER A 533 -2.29 30.28 24.12
C SER A 533 -2.81 31.31 23.12
N GLU A 534 -2.09 31.56 22.02
CA GLU A 534 -2.49 32.52 20.98
C GLU A 534 -3.66 31.99 20.14
N LEU A 535 -3.74 30.67 19.95
CA LEU A 535 -4.80 30.02 19.20
C LEU A 535 -5.92 29.44 20.10
N TYR A 536 -5.85 29.67 21.40
CA TYR A 536 -6.79 29.13 22.39
C TYR A 536 -6.87 27.59 22.36
N LEU A 537 -5.76 26.92 22.08
CA LEU A 537 -5.65 25.48 22.12
C LEU A 537 -5.10 25.03 23.47
N ASP A 538 -5.80 24.14 24.15
CA ASP A 538 -5.37 23.56 25.40
C ASP A 538 -5.35 22.05 25.35
N ASN A 539 -4.14 21.47 25.30
CA ASN A 539 -3.90 20.03 25.29
C ASN A 539 -4.68 19.27 24.20
N VAL A 540 -4.80 19.87 23.02
CA VAL A 540 -5.51 19.24 21.89
C VAL A 540 -4.64 18.19 21.22
N THR A 541 -5.28 17.15 20.69
CA THR A 541 -4.59 16.12 19.91
C THR A 541 -4.34 16.61 18.50
N ALA A 542 -3.13 16.43 18.00
CA ALA A 542 -2.73 16.82 16.67
C ALA A 542 -1.88 15.75 16.00
N GLN A 543 -2.00 15.61 14.68
CA GLN A 543 -1.17 14.73 13.85
C GLN A 543 -0.25 15.54 12.96
N ILE A 544 1.02 15.15 12.89
CA ILE A 544 1.98 15.75 11.97
C ILE A 544 1.70 15.23 10.56
N VAL A 545 1.25 16.10 9.68
CA VAL A 545 0.92 15.75 8.29
C VAL A 545 1.98 16.20 7.28
N SER A 546 2.81 17.15 7.63
CA SER A 546 3.94 17.59 6.79
C SER A 546 5.13 17.96 7.63
N LYS A 547 6.31 17.69 7.11
CA LYS A 547 7.59 18.10 7.68
C LYS A 547 8.54 18.46 6.56
N SER A 548 9.08 19.66 6.62
CA SER A 548 10.12 20.14 5.72
C SER A 548 11.28 20.72 6.50
N TRP A 549 12.47 20.63 5.95
CA TRP A 549 13.67 21.20 6.57
C TRP A 549 14.75 21.49 5.53
N ASN A 550 15.50 22.50 5.87
CA ASN A 550 16.82 22.79 5.31
C ASN A 550 17.77 23.13 6.47
N ILE A 551 18.96 23.57 6.21
CA ILE A 551 19.96 23.89 7.25
C ILE A 551 19.48 24.96 8.23
N SER A 552 18.66 25.90 7.79
CA SER A 552 18.25 27.09 8.54
C SER A 552 16.82 27.07 9.03
N ASN A 553 15.95 26.25 8.44
CA ASN A 553 14.51 26.29 8.71
C ASN A 553 13.91 24.89 8.76
N TRP A 554 13.23 24.59 9.85
CA TRP A 554 12.51 23.36 10.10
C TRP A 554 11.05 23.65 10.36
N GLN A 555 10.16 23.12 9.54
CA GLN A 555 8.72 23.37 9.63
C GLN A 555 7.94 22.07 9.72
N ILE A 556 6.86 22.12 10.51
CA ILE A 556 5.85 21.06 10.56
C ILE A 556 4.47 21.64 10.33
N ARG A 557 3.60 20.85 9.69
CA ARG A 557 2.17 21.11 9.59
C ARG A 557 1.42 20.14 10.46
N LEU A 558 0.55 20.66 11.30
CA LEU A 558 -0.28 19.89 12.21
C LEU A 558 -1.73 19.88 11.74
N LYS A 559 -2.34 18.69 11.72
CA LYS A 559 -3.78 18.48 11.58
C LYS A 559 -4.37 18.40 13.00
N ILE A 560 -5.25 19.30 13.34
CA ILE A 560 -5.84 19.41 14.68
C ILE A 560 -7.17 18.66 14.73
N ILE A 561 -7.40 17.90 15.81
CA ILE A 561 -8.73 17.37 16.12
C ILE A 561 -9.43 18.32 17.06
N THR A 562 -10.54 18.87 16.60
CA THR A 562 -11.45 19.65 17.45
C THR A 562 -12.40 18.74 18.20
N SER A 563 -12.94 19.22 19.32
CA SER A 563 -13.93 18.47 20.13
C SER A 563 -15.23 18.14 19.40
N GLU A 564 -15.48 18.76 18.26
CA GLU A 564 -16.66 18.49 17.42
C GLU A 564 -16.52 17.20 16.60
N ILE A 565 -15.27 16.73 16.41
CA ILE A 565 -14.95 15.54 15.60
C ILE A 565 -14.58 14.35 16.50
N ALA A 566 -14.13 14.60 17.74
CA ALA A 566 -13.61 13.59 18.68
C ALA A 566 -14.69 12.64 19.26
#